data_422553a8946b79d4081e098b4d1026fe
#
_entry.id   422553a8946b79d4081e098b4d1026fe
#
_cell.length_a   1.000
_cell.length_b   1.000
_cell.length_c   1.000
_cell.angle_alpha   90.00
_cell.angle_beta   90.00
_cell.angle_gamma   90.00
#
_symmetry.space_group_name_H-M   'P 1'
#
loop_
_entity.id
_entity.type
_entity.pdbx_description
1 polymer ?
#
loop_
_entity_poly.entity_id
_entity_poly.type
_entity_poly.pdbx_seq_one_letter_code
_entity_poly.pdbx_strand_id
1 'polypeptide(L)'
;ATHAKTGYTLQPESTGYQADGTLADIGGQVVYTYLANTEKIAVVYVDQDKNNVILYQVPLSGSFGTHTNYTTAQDIAAYEKLGYVLASDEVPAQLEFDQDTEQTYYVYLKHGTITATVDQPGNVAVSDLMKTSQRTIHYVYADNTPTDLADVLQTVTYTRTATVDAVDRTVLSYGNWTTTVNSYPAIESPTITGYTADQTTIAAAVPASMGEATEATVRYSANLETIRVQFVDGTTDNQVLGYIDLNGKYGDAADYTVTADIAKYSKLGYEPVSSDLPDQLIYN
;
A
#
# COMPACT_ATOMS: atom_id res chain seq x y z
N ALA A 1 29.22 -68.85 -29.37
CA ALA A 1 28.06 -68.14 -28.81
C ALA A 1 28.61 -66.96 -28.05
N THR A 2 28.11 -65.74 -28.37
CA THR A 2 28.44 -64.54 -27.59
C THR A 2 27.68 -64.65 -26.28
N HIS A 3 28.39 -64.72 -25.16
CA HIS A 3 27.80 -64.72 -23.82
C HIS A 3 27.54 -63.27 -23.31
N ALA A 4 27.00 -62.40 -24.20
CA ALA A 4 26.65 -61.04 -23.80
C ALA A 4 25.41 -61.09 -22.87
N LYS A 5 25.47 -60.35 -21.78
CA LYS A 5 24.35 -60.16 -20.85
C LYS A 5 24.17 -58.66 -20.65
N THR A 6 22.97 -58.13 -20.96
CA THR A 6 22.60 -56.72 -20.81
C THR A 6 22.94 -56.24 -19.38
N GLY A 7 23.60 -55.10 -19.25
CA GLY A 7 23.93 -54.51 -17.98
C GLY A 7 25.14 -55.15 -17.26
N TYR A 8 25.82 -56.11 -17.90
CA TYR A 8 26.94 -56.76 -17.28
C TYR A 8 28.13 -56.89 -18.24
N THR A 9 29.32 -56.78 -17.69
CA THR A 9 30.57 -56.99 -18.38
C THR A 9 31.15 -58.32 -17.95
N LEU A 10 31.42 -59.22 -18.97
CA LEU A 10 32.10 -60.46 -18.71
C LEU A 10 33.57 -60.21 -18.35
N GLN A 11 34.02 -60.77 -17.23
CA GLN A 11 35.41 -60.69 -16.80
C GLN A 11 36.34 -61.56 -17.64
N PRO A 12 37.52 -61.08 -18.03
CA PRO A 12 38.43 -61.81 -18.93
C PRO A 12 39.08 -63.04 -18.28
N GLU A 13 39.09 -63.16 -16.95
CA GLU A 13 39.65 -64.32 -16.24
C GLU A 13 38.53 -65.13 -15.56
N SER A 14 38.24 -66.32 -16.15
CA SER A 14 37.50 -67.37 -15.45
C SER A 14 38.51 -68.27 -14.76
N THR A 15 38.40 -68.46 -13.45
CA THR A 15 39.15 -69.48 -12.76
C THR A 15 38.55 -70.84 -13.16
N GLY A 16 39.28 -71.59 -13.94
CA GLY A 16 38.82 -72.86 -14.51
C GLY A 16 39.22 -72.95 -15.96
N TYR A 17 38.92 -73.98 -16.66
CA TYR A 17 39.33 -74.26 -18.03
C TYR A 17 39.14 -73.12 -19.02
N GLN A 18 40.06 -73.00 -19.97
CA GLN A 18 39.96 -71.97 -21.02
C GLN A 18 38.64 -72.10 -21.82
N ALA A 19 38.05 -70.95 -22.15
CA ALA A 19 36.78 -70.89 -22.86
C ALA A 19 36.82 -71.30 -24.35
N ASP A 20 37.92 -71.88 -24.82
CA ASP A 20 38.12 -72.35 -26.20
C ASP A 20 37.46 -73.72 -26.51
N GLY A 21 36.82 -74.33 -25.53
CA GLY A 21 36.00 -75.52 -25.72
C GLY A 21 36.70 -76.86 -25.72
N THR A 22 37.97 -76.92 -25.27
CA THR A 22 38.59 -78.22 -25.06
C THR A 22 38.25 -78.74 -23.67
N LEU A 23 37.39 -79.75 -23.60
CA LEU A 23 37.10 -80.53 -22.41
C LEU A 23 38.29 -81.41 -22.09
N ALA A 24 38.90 -81.17 -20.91
CA ALA A 24 39.80 -82.18 -20.36
C ALA A 24 39.01 -83.36 -19.83
N ASP A 25 39.55 -84.55 -19.89
CA ASP A 25 38.90 -85.89 -19.65
C ASP A 25 38.32 -86.10 -18.23
N ILE A 26 38.27 -85.09 -17.39
CA ILE A 26 37.70 -85.16 -16.06
C ILE A 26 36.80 -83.92 -15.89
N GLY A 27 35.51 -84.19 -15.76
CA GLY A 27 34.48 -83.13 -15.62
C GLY A 27 34.86 -81.89 -14.87
N GLY A 28 35.13 -80.83 -15.58
CA GLY A 28 35.47 -79.53 -15.06
C GLY A 28 34.32 -78.54 -15.15
N GLN A 29 34.28 -77.61 -14.26
CA GLN A 29 33.31 -76.53 -14.29
C GLN A 29 33.93 -75.28 -14.99
N VAL A 30 33.22 -74.72 -15.96
CA VAL A 30 33.54 -73.41 -16.55
C VAL A 30 32.68 -72.38 -15.88
N VAL A 31 33.30 -71.39 -15.23
CA VAL A 31 32.59 -70.31 -14.54
C VAL A 31 32.81 -69.03 -15.30
N TYR A 32 31.73 -68.43 -15.74
CA TYR A 32 31.71 -67.09 -16.32
C TYR A 32 31.32 -66.07 -15.23
N THR A 33 32.24 -65.17 -14.90
CA THR A 33 32.02 -64.13 -13.93
C THR A 33 31.60 -62.86 -14.65
N TYR A 34 30.43 -62.31 -14.27
CA TYR A 34 29.90 -61.09 -14.79
C TYR A 34 29.86 -60.04 -13.68
N LEU A 35 30.35 -58.83 -13.96
CA LEU A 35 30.22 -57.67 -13.10
C LEU A 35 29.10 -56.78 -13.65
N ALA A 36 28.24 -56.30 -12.77
CA ALA A 36 27.22 -55.32 -13.13
C ALA A 36 27.92 -54.01 -13.56
N ASN A 37 27.45 -53.48 -14.69
CA ASN A 37 27.92 -52.20 -15.18
C ASN A 37 27.54 -51.08 -14.20
N THR A 38 28.26 -49.97 -14.24
CA THR A 38 27.83 -48.74 -13.57
C THR A 38 26.94 -47.94 -14.50
N GLU A 39 25.71 -47.77 -14.10
CA GLU A 39 24.70 -47.05 -14.82
C GLU A 39 24.49 -45.67 -14.24
N LYS A 40 23.88 -44.77 -15.02
CA LYS A 40 23.67 -43.36 -14.66
C LYS A 40 22.25 -42.94 -14.81
N ILE A 41 21.78 -42.12 -13.87
CA ILE A 41 20.48 -41.45 -13.95
C ILE A 41 20.73 -39.96 -13.72
N ALA A 42 20.09 -39.10 -14.52
CA ALA A 42 20.04 -37.66 -14.30
C ALA A 42 18.61 -37.24 -13.94
N VAL A 43 18.43 -36.56 -12.82
CA VAL A 43 17.19 -35.86 -12.48
C VAL A 43 17.38 -34.38 -12.75
N VAL A 44 16.61 -33.82 -13.68
CA VAL A 44 16.80 -32.46 -14.19
C VAL A 44 15.62 -31.58 -13.78
N TYR A 45 15.91 -30.53 -13.00
CA TYR A 45 14.95 -29.52 -12.60
C TYR A 45 14.94 -28.40 -13.63
N VAL A 46 13.77 -28.06 -14.15
CA VAL A 46 13.63 -27.04 -15.20
C VAL A 46 12.58 -25.99 -14.83
N ASP A 47 12.83 -24.75 -15.25
CA ASP A 47 11.93 -23.64 -15.12
C ASP A 47 11.12 -23.51 -16.42
N GLN A 48 9.82 -23.85 -16.34
CA GLN A 48 8.91 -23.79 -17.49
C GLN A 48 8.64 -22.33 -17.94
N ASP A 49 8.61 -21.40 -17.02
CA ASP A 49 8.32 -20.00 -17.34
C ASP A 49 9.53 -19.30 -18.00
N LYS A 50 10.71 -19.93 -17.96
CA LYS A 50 11.95 -19.50 -18.63
C LYS A 50 12.35 -20.42 -19.79
N ASN A 51 11.39 -20.87 -20.59
CA ASN A 51 11.63 -21.76 -21.73
C ASN A 51 12.37 -23.07 -21.36
N ASN A 52 12.00 -23.67 -20.25
CA ASN A 52 12.60 -24.89 -19.73
C ASN A 52 14.12 -24.76 -19.45
N VAL A 53 14.55 -23.62 -18.97
CA VAL A 53 15.95 -23.45 -18.52
C VAL A 53 16.23 -24.45 -17.40
N ILE A 54 17.36 -25.16 -17.53
CA ILE A 54 17.82 -26.08 -16.50
C ILE A 54 18.26 -25.27 -15.27
N LEU A 55 17.59 -25.52 -14.14
CA LEU A 55 17.91 -24.94 -12.85
C LEU A 55 19.02 -25.73 -12.16
N TYR A 56 18.90 -27.05 -12.20
CA TYR A 56 19.86 -27.97 -11.60
C TYR A 56 19.70 -29.37 -12.17
N GLN A 57 20.78 -30.16 -12.12
CA GLN A 57 20.81 -31.57 -12.48
C GLN A 57 21.43 -32.36 -11.35
N VAL A 58 20.73 -33.40 -10.89
CA VAL A 58 21.23 -34.36 -9.89
C VAL A 58 21.77 -35.59 -10.64
N PRO A 59 23.08 -35.80 -10.67
CA PRO A 59 23.67 -37.02 -11.21
C PRO A 59 23.61 -38.14 -10.18
N LEU A 60 23.06 -39.28 -10.56
CA LEU A 60 23.01 -40.51 -9.77
C LEU A 60 23.76 -41.59 -10.48
N SER A 61 24.41 -42.49 -9.74
CA SER A 61 25.07 -43.67 -10.32
C SER A 61 24.89 -44.88 -9.42
N GLY A 62 24.78 -46.05 -10.02
CA GLY A 62 24.62 -47.31 -9.32
C GLY A 62 24.93 -48.50 -10.21
N SER A 63 25.01 -49.67 -9.63
CA SER A 63 25.19 -50.92 -10.39
C SER A 63 23.91 -51.34 -11.06
N PHE A 64 23.99 -51.87 -12.28
CA PHE A 64 22.84 -52.40 -13.01
C PHE A 64 21.98 -53.33 -12.12
N GLY A 65 20.67 -53.12 -12.15
CA GLY A 65 19.67 -53.88 -11.37
C GLY A 65 19.57 -53.44 -9.90
N THR A 66 20.19 -52.31 -9.51
CA THR A 66 20.04 -51.75 -8.16
C THR A 66 19.11 -50.53 -8.20
N HIS A 67 18.62 -50.15 -7.03
CA HIS A 67 17.74 -48.96 -6.83
C HIS A 67 18.50 -47.89 -6.08
N THR A 68 18.04 -46.64 -6.23
CA THR A 68 18.49 -45.52 -5.38
C THR A 68 17.35 -45.10 -4.43
N ASN A 69 17.72 -44.57 -3.27
CA ASN A 69 16.81 -43.97 -2.29
C ASN A 69 16.57 -42.46 -2.54
N TYR A 70 17.04 -41.93 -3.67
CA TYR A 70 16.81 -40.55 -4.03
C TYR A 70 15.32 -40.30 -4.25
N THR A 71 14.82 -39.18 -3.73
CA THR A 71 13.47 -38.67 -3.96
C THR A 71 13.53 -37.15 -4.23
N THR A 72 12.62 -36.65 -5.05
CA THR A 72 12.56 -35.23 -5.44
C THR A 72 11.99 -34.29 -4.36
N ALA A 73 11.33 -34.84 -3.33
CA ALA A 73 10.57 -34.06 -2.35
C ALA A 73 11.39 -32.98 -1.62
N GLN A 74 12.65 -33.29 -1.26
CA GLN A 74 13.49 -32.32 -0.55
C GLN A 74 13.90 -31.16 -1.47
N ASP A 75 14.27 -31.47 -2.70
CA ASP A 75 14.68 -30.45 -3.68
C ASP A 75 13.48 -29.60 -4.12
N ILE A 76 12.31 -30.22 -4.34
CA ILE A 76 11.06 -29.50 -4.63
C ILE A 76 10.75 -28.53 -3.48
N ALA A 77 10.80 -28.97 -2.22
CA ALA A 77 10.58 -28.12 -1.06
C ALA A 77 11.60 -26.96 -0.95
N ALA A 78 12.84 -27.17 -1.44
CA ALA A 78 13.83 -26.10 -1.50
C ALA A 78 13.47 -25.05 -2.56
N TYR A 79 12.99 -25.45 -3.74
CA TYR A 79 12.51 -24.55 -4.79
C TYR A 79 11.23 -23.82 -4.41
N GLU A 80 10.30 -24.47 -3.70
CA GLU A 80 9.10 -23.79 -3.16
C GLU A 80 9.44 -22.62 -2.26
N LYS A 81 10.48 -22.73 -1.43
CA LYS A 81 10.98 -21.61 -0.61
C LYS A 81 11.55 -20.46 -1.45
N LEU A 82 11.98 -20.73 -2.67
CA LEU A 82 12.47 -19.71 -3.61
C LEU A 82 11.35 -19.07 -4.43
N GLY A 83 10.11 -19.55 -4.25
CA GLY A 83 8.94 -19.00 -4.94
C GLY A 83 8.45 -19.85 -6.12
N TYR A 84 9.08 -20.98 -6.40
CA TYR A 84 8.59 -21.92 -7.41
C TYR A 84 7.41 -22.72 -6.89
N VAL A 85 6.63 -23.27 -7.82
CA VAL A 85 5.60 -24.28 -7.55
C VAL A 85 5.81 -25.45 -8.50
N LEU A 86 5.56 -26.68 -8.02
CA LEU A 86 5.66 -27.88 -8.84
C LEU A 86 4.60 -27.86 -9.94
N ALA A 87 5.02 -28.00 -11.19
CA ALA A 87 4.13 -28.18 -12.35
C ALA A 87 3.92 -29.67 -12.65
N SER A 88 5.01 -30.44 -12.75
CA SER A 88 4.97 -31.91 -12.87
C SER A 88 6.27 -32.53 -12.41
N ASP A 89 6.18 -33.77 -11.92
CA ASP A 89 7.31 -34.62 -11.56
C ASP A 89 7.21 -35.91 -12.34
N GLU A 90 8.16 -36.13 -13.25
CA GLU A 90 8.23 -37.33 -14.08
C GLU A 90 9.08 -38.43 -13.48
N VAL A 91 9.67 -38.19 -12.29
CA VAL A 91 10.55 -39.16 -11.62
C VAL A 91 9.73 -40.30 -11.03
N PRO A 92 9.99 -41.55 -11.40
CA PRO A 92 9.32 -42.71 -10.81
C PRO A 92 9.49 -42.75 -9.28
N ALA A 93 8.51 -43.31 -8.58
CA ALA A 93 8.57 -43.46 -7.12
C ALA A 93 9.80 -44.26 -6.65
N GLN A 94 10.34 -45.12 -7.51
CA GLN A 94 11.58 -45.86 -7.30
C GLN A 94 12.41 -45.81 -8.57
N LEU A 95 13.62 -45.24 -8.48
CA LEU A 95 14.57 -45.18 -9.58
C LEU A 95 15.42 -46.45 -9.60
N GLU A 96 15.48 -47.14 -10.75
CA GLU A 96 16.24 -48.33 -10.96
C GLU A 96 17.32 -48.10 -12.02
N PHE A 97 18.54 -48.59 -11.79
CA PHE A 97 19.65 -48.57 -12.74
C PHE A 97 19.53 -49.82 -13.67
N ASP A 98 18.66 -49.72 -14.70
CA ASP A 98 18.26 -50.86 -15.53
C ASP A 98 18.57 -50.67 -17.02
N GLN A 99 19.27 -49.59 -17.40
CA GLN A 99 19.60 -49.30 -18.79
C GLN A 99 21.06 -49.01 -19.01
N ASP A 100 21.61 -49.51 -20.10
CA ASP A 100 23.01 -49.31 -20.51
C ASP A 100 23.30 -47.88 -21.01
N THR A 101 22.26 -47.00 -21.08
CA THR A 101 22.39 -45.59 -21.41
C THR A 101 21.89 -44.73 -20.27
N GLU A 102 22.38 -43.49 -20.15
CA GLU A 102 21.93 -42.57 -19.13
C GLU A 102 20.42 -42.31 -19.24
N GLN A 103 19.71 -42.57 -18.14
CA GLN A 103 18.28 -42.31 -18.02
C GLN A 103 18.13 -40.84 -17.54
N THR A 104 17.22 -40.07 -18.14
CA THR A 104 16.96 -38.70 -17.76
C THR A 104 15.48 -38.53 -17.43
N TYR A 105 15.20 -37.98 -16.24
CA TYR A 105 13.88 -37.61 -15.74
C TYR A 105 13.79 -36.13 -15.45
N TYR A 106 12.63 -35.53 -15.71
CA TYR A 106 12.45 -34.09 -15.52
C TYR A 106 11.48 -33.81 -14.39
N VAL A 107 11.82 -32.76 -13.62
CA VAL A 107 10.94 -32.11 -12.65
C VAL A 107 10.69 -30.70 -13.17
N TYR A 108 9.43 -30.43 -13.52
CA TYR A 108 9.02 -29.14 -14.06
C TYR A 108 8.52 -28.25 -12.95
N LEU A 109 9.12 -27.08 -12.84
CA LEU A 109 8.78 -26.03 -11.92
C LEU A 109 8.28 -24.82 -12.71
N LYS A 110 7.39 -24.05 -12.11
CA LYS A 110 6.93 -22.77 -12.63
C LYS A 110 6.96 -21.74 -11.53
N HIS A 111 6.90 -20.47 -11.90
CA HIS A 111 6.87 -19.39 -10.91
C HIS A 111 5.54 -19.37 -10.15
N GLY A 112 5.61 -19.27 -8.84
CA GLY A 112 4.48 -18.94 -8.00
C GLY A 112 4.17 -17.44 -8.06
N THR A 113 3.11 -17.03 -7.37
CA THR A 113 2.77 -15.60 -7.24
C THR A 113 2.59 -15.22 -5.79
N ILE A 114 2.90 -13.97 -5.47
CA ILE A 114 2.61 -13.34 -4.18
C ILE A 114 1.76 -12.09 -4.40
N THR A 115 0.93 -11.76 -3.40
CA THR A 115 0.13 -10.54 -3.44
C THR A 115 0.83 -9.45 -2.62
N ALA A 116 1.16 -8.33 -3.27
CA ALA A 116 1.62 -7.13 -2.61
C ALA A 116 0.42 -6.26 -2.21
N THR A 117 0.47 -5.70 -1.01
CA THR A 117 -0.51 -4.78 -0.44
C THR A 117 0.21 -3.54 0.12
N VAL A 118 -0.55 -2.51 0.51
CA VAL A 118 0.05 -1.31 1.14
C VAL A 118 0.84 -1.67 2.40
N ASP A 119 0.34 -2.63 3.20
CA ASP A 119 0.98 -3.05 4.44
C ASP A 119 2.16 -4.00 4.23
N GLN A 120 2.14 -4.72 3.11
CA GLN A 120 3.18 -5.67 2.71
C GLN A 120 3.56 -5.46 1.24
N PRO A 121 4.18 -4.33 0.91
CA PRO A 121 4.44 -3.97 -0.48
C PRO A 121 5.56 -4.79 -1.13
N GLY A 122 6.40 -5.46 -0.35
CA GLY A 122 7.58 -6.14 -0.89
C GLY A 122 8.48 -5.17 -1.64
N ASN A 123 8.70 -5.44 -2.92
CA ASN A 123 9.47 -4.57 -3.82
C ASN A 123 8.59 -3.64 -4.68
N VAL A 124 7.26 -3.64 -4.49
CA VAL A 124 6.35 -2.72 -5.18
C VAL A 124 6.35 -1.37 -4.49
N ALA A 125 6.45 -0.29 -5.24
CA ALA A 125 6.39 1.05 -4.66
C ALA A 125 5.01 1.30 -4.01
N VAL A 126 5.00 1.85 -2.80
CA VAL A 126 3.74 2.16 -2.08
C VAL A 126 2.86 3.13 -2.88
N SER A 127 3.47 4.06 -3.63
CA SER A 127 2.77 5.00 -4.54
C SER A 127 1.98 4.30 -5.66
N ASP A 128 2.37 3.06 -6.01
CA ASP A 128 1.64 2.24 -6.97
C ASP A 128 0.47 1.49 -6.33
N LEU A 129 0.47 1.35 -5.01
CA LEU A 129 -0.54 0.62 -4.24
C LEU A 129 -1.51 1.54 -3.49
N MET A 130 -1.15 2.81 -3.29
CA MET A 130 -1.94 3.78 -2.55
C MET A 130 -1.91 5.16 -3.23
N LYS A 131 -3.08 5.82 -3.27
CA LYS A 131 -3.24 7.23 -3.66
C LYS A 131 -4.13 7.92 -2.66
N THR A 132 -3.90 9.20 -2.42
CA THR A 132 -4.69 10.01 -1.49
C THR A 132 -5.12 11.30 -2.17
N SER A 133 -6.43 11.52 -2.25
CA SER A 133 -6.98 12.82 -2.61
C SER A 133 -7.19 13.65 -1.35
N GLN A 134 -6.98 14.96 -1.44
CA GLN A 134 -7.04 15.88 -0.31
C GLN A 134 -7.90 17.08 -0.62
N ARG A 135 -8.62 17.56 0.41
CA ARG A 135 -9.30 18.87 0.41
C ARG A 135 -8.87 19.63 1.66
N THR A 136 -8.25 20.81 1.47
CA THR A 136 -7.94 21.74 2.55
C THR A 136 -9.00 22.82 2.62
N ILE A 137 -9.52 23.08 3.83
CA ILE A 137 -10.51 24.14 4.08
C ILE A 137 -9.79 25.22 4.87
N HIS A 138 -9.74 26.43 4.29
CA HIS A 138 -9.15 27.63 4.89
C HIS A 138 -10.24 28.54 5.46
N TYR A 139 -9.94 29.19 6.57
CA TYR A 139 -10.81 30.14 7.22
C TYR A 139 -10.13 31.52 7.26
N VAL A 140 -10.70 32.50 6.54
CA VAL A 140 -10.11 33.83 6.43
C VAL A 140 -11.17 34.92 6.68
N TYR A 141 -10.74 36.10 7.07
CA TYR A 141 -11.62 37.27 7.05
C TYR A 141 -11.92 37.73 5.61
N ALA A 142 -12.92 38.61 5.46
CA ALA A 142 -13.37 39.09 4.15
C ALA A 142 -12.27 39.80 3.33
N ASP A 143 -11.27 40.33 4.01
CA ASP A 143 -10.07 40.96 3.42
C ASP A 143 -8.94 39.97 3.09
N ASN A 144 -9.19 38.65 3.25
CA ASN A 144 -8.26 37.54 3.11
C ASN A 144 -7.17 37.47 4.18
N THR A 145 -7.25 38.22 5.27
CA THR A 145 -6.36 38.01 6.41
C THR A 145 -6.73 36.69 7.12
N PRO A 146 -5.73 35.93 7.64
CA PRO A 146 -6.00 34.69 8.35
C PRO A 146 -6.84 34.91 9.61
N THR A 147 -7.71 33.98 9.93
CA THR A 147 -8.37 33.88 11.25
C THR A 147 -7.48 33.07 12.21
N ASP A 148 -7.84 33.01 13.49
CA ASP A 148 -7.21 32.12 14.47
C ASP A 148 -7.67 30.65 14.34
N LEU A 149 -8.56 30.35 13.40
CA LEU A 149 -9.06 28.99 13.14
C LEU A 149 -8.00 28.20 12.37
N ALA A 150 -7.77 26.96 12.81
CA ALA A 150 -6.89 26.05 12.08
C ALA A 150 -7.57 25.56 10.79
N ASP A 151 -6.80 25.42 9.74
CA ASP A 151 -7.23 24.77 8.51
C ASP A 151 -7.65 23.32 8.77
N VAL A 152 -8.66 22.85 8.01
CA VAL A 152 -9.12 21.47 8.09
C VAL A 152 -8.69 20.70 6.84
N LEU A 153 -7.90 19.64 7.04
CA LEU A 153 -7.52 18.71 6.01
C LEU A 153 -8.45 17.49 6.00
N GLN A 154 -9.09 17.23 4.88
CA GLN A 154 -9.89 16.03 4.63
C GLN A 154 -9.19 15.15 3.59
N THR A 155 -9.26 13.84 3.75
CA THR A 155 -8.58 12.89 2.88
C THR A 155 -9.50 11.76 2.43
N VAL A 156 -9.30 11.30 1.19
CA VAL A 156 -9.88 10.08 0.63
C VAL A 156 -8.74 9.22 0.14
N THR A 157 -8.55 8.04 0.75
CA THR A 157 -7.47 7.12 0.41
C THR A 157 -8.00 5.99 -0.46
N TYR A 158 -7.28 5.71 -1.54
CA TYR A 158 -7.52 4.61 -2.47
C TYR A 158 -6.37 3.63 -2.35
N THR A 159 -6.69 2.34 -2.33
CA THR A 159 -5.70 1.26 -2.30
C THR A 159 -5.99 0.25 -3.38
N ARG A 160 -4.96 -0.47 -3.79
CA ARG A 160 -5.05 -1.64 -4.66
C ARG A 160 -3.99 -2.66 -4.26
N THR A 161 -4.12 -3.87 -4.77
CA THR A 161 -3.10 -4.90 -4.67
C THR A 161 -2.28 -4.99 -5.95
N ALA A 162 -1.14 -5.66 -5.89
CA ALA A 162 -0.42 -6.13 -7.06
C ALA A 162 -0.15 -7.63 -6.95
N THR A 163 -0.24 -8.34 -8.07
CA THR A 163 0.26 -9.70 -8.20
C THR A 163 1.69 -9.65 -8.68
N VAL A 164 2.58 -10.25 -7.93
CA VAL A 164 4.02 -10.22 -8.16
C VAL A 164 4.50 -11.65 -8.38
N ASP A 165 5.37 -11.85 -9.36
CA ASP A 165 6.09 -13.10 -9.56
C ASP A 165 6.93 -13.42 -8.30
N ALA A 166 6.77 -14.63 -7.77
CA ALA A 166 7.42 -15.00 -6.51
C ALA A 166 8.93 -15.26 -6.66
N VAL A 167 9.40 -15.56 -7.88
CA VAL A 167 10.81 -15.83 -8.20
C VAL A 167 11.53 -14.56 -8.64
N ASP A 168 11.05 -13.93 -9.72
CA ASP A 168 11.67 -12.76 -10.33
C ASP A 168 11.37 -11.46 -9.60
N ARG A 169 10.33 -11.43 -8.77
CA ARG A 169 9.84 -10.24 -8.07
C ARG A 169 9.30 -9.16 -9.01
N THR A 170 8.95 -9.49 -10.23
CA THR A 170 8.34 -8.58 -11.19
C THR A 170 6.85 -8.46 -10.96
N VAL A 171 6.29 -7.26 -11.19
CA VAL A 171 4.84 -7.04 -11.10
C VAL A 171 4.18 -7.61 -12.35
N LEU A 172 3.30 -8.59 -12.17
CA LEU A 172 2.53 -9.23 -13.24
C LEU A 172 1.26 -8.45 -13.56
N SER A 173 0.57 -7.96 -12.53
CA SER A 173 -0.67 -7.19 -12.69
C SER A 173 -0.99 -6.36 -11.46
N TYR A 174 -1.84 -5.34 -11.65
CA TYR A 174 -2.44 -4.57 -10.56
C TYR A 174 -3.93 -4.87 -10.48
N GLY A 175 -4.44 -4.95 -9.25
CA GLY A 175 -5.87 -5.00 -8.97
C GLY A 175 -6.54 -3.64 -9.21
N ASN A 176 -7.86 -3.61 -9.12
CA ASN A 176 -8.62 -2.37 -9.21
C ASN A 176 -8.41 -1.51 -7.95
N TRP A 177 -8.46 -0.18 -8.14
CA TRP A 177 -8.50 0.75 -7.04
C TRP A 177 -9.80 0.61 -6.24
N THR A 178 -9.68 0.59 -4.92
CA THR A 178 -10.78 0.52 -3.96
C THR A 178 -10.62 1.58 -2.88
N THR A 179 -11.72 2.01 -2.29
CA THR A 179 -11.74 2.93 -1.15
C THR A 179 -12.87 2.55 -0.21
N THR A 180 -12.69 2.74 1.09
CA THR A 180 -13.74 2.58 2.12
C THR A 180 -14.57 3.85 2.29
N VAL A 181 -14.00 5.01 1.92
CA VAL A 181 -14.66 6.33 1.98
C VAL A 181 -14.41 7.00 0.63
N ASN A 182 -15.47 7.26 -0.10
CA ASN A 182 -15.40 7.79 -1.47
C ASN A 182 -15.64 9.30 -1.57
N SER A 183 -15.86 10.00 -0.44
CA SER A 183 -16.15 11.43 -0.43
C SER A 183 -15.55 12.11 0.81
N TYR A 184 -15.25 13.39 0.67
CA TYR A 184 -15.03 14.29 1.79
C TYR A 184 -16.37 14.52 2.50
N PRO A 185 -16.49 14.32 3.82
CA PRO A 185 -17.73 14.60 4.53
C PRO A 185 -18.04 16.10 4.54
N ALA A 186 -19.31 16.46 4.68
CA ALA A 186 -19.71 17.84 4.96
C ALA A 186 -19.10 18.26 6.32
N ILE A 187 -18.78 19.56 6.43
CA ILE A 187 -18.24 20.14 7.67
C ILE A 187 -18.91 21.49 7.94
N GLU A 188 -19.35 21.68 9.18
CA GLU A 188 -19.88 22.96 9.65
C GLU A 188 -18.74 23.96 9.84
N SER A 189 -18.94 25.20 9.37
CA SER A 189 -17.99 26.27 9.58
C SER A 189 -18.04 26.74 11.04
N PRO A 190 -16.89 26.83 11.72
CA PRO A 190 -16.87 27.32 13.10
C PRO A 190 -17.43 28.74 13.23
N THR A 191 -18.02 29.08 14.36
CA THR A 191 -18.51 30.43 14.64
C THR A 191 -17.38 31.33 15.15
N ILE A 192 -17.33 32.56 14.65
CA ILE A 192 -16.48 33.63 15.18
C ILE A 192 -17.38 34.71 15.71
N THR A 193 -17.24 35.09 16.99
CA THR A 193 -18.05 36.15 17.61
C THR A 193 -17.92 37.46 16.83
N GLY A 194 -19.07 38.08 16.51
CA GLY A 194 -19.11 39.32 15.75
C GLY A 194 -18.95 39.19 14.23
N TYR A 195 -18.81 37.95 13.73
CA TYR A 195 -18.64 37.69 12.30
C TYR A 195 -19.64 36.66 11.78
N THR A 196 -19.97 36.80 10.50
CA THR A 196 -20.80 35.84 9.76
C THR A 196 -20.00 35.19 8.65
N ALA A 197 -20.00 33.84 8.62
CA ALA A 197 -19.39 33.06 7.56
C ALA A 197 -20.23 33.16 6.25
N ASP A 198 -19.55 33.25 5.11
CA ASP A 198 -20.19 33.22 3.77
C ASP A 198 -20.79 31.83 3.45
N GLN A 199 -20.24 30.79 4.07
CA GLN A 199 -20.71 29.41 4.01
C GLN A 199 -20.79 28.85 5.42
N THR A 200 -21.98 28.55 5.91
CA THR A 200 -22.20 27.92 7.22
C THR A 200 -21.83 26.44 7.21
N THR A 201 -21.84 25.81 6.05
CA THR A 201 -21.49 24.40 5.83
C THR A 201 -20.75 24.26 4.52
N ILE A 202 -19.61 23.61 4.56
CA ILE A 202 -18.93 23.11 3.36
C ILE A 202 -19.54 21.75 3.02
N ALA A 203 -20.17 21.65 1.85
CA ALA A 203 -20.86 20.43 1.44
C ALA A 203 -19.92 19.24 1.25
N ALA A 204 -20.45 18.03 1.44
CA ALA A 204 -19.76 16.81 1.04
C ALA A 204 -19.42 16.84 -0.45
N ALA A 205 -18.27 16.30 -0.83
CA ALA A 205 -17.85 16.23 -2.24
C ALA A 205 -17.07 14.96 -2.53
N VAL A 206 -17.26 14.41 -3.73
CA VAL A 206 -16.45 13.29 -4.23
C VAL A 206 -15.24 13.88 -4.96
N PRO A 207 -14.00 13.38 -4.70
CA PRO A 207 -12.84 13.77 -5.49
C PRO A 207 -13.08 13.56 -6.99
N ALA A 208 -12.74 14.53 -7.83
CA ALA A 208 -12.91 14.41 -9.27
C ALA A 208 -11.91 13.42 -9.87
N SER A 209 -10.74 13.27 -9.23
CA SER A 209 -9.75 12.29 -9.61
C SER A 209 -8.97 11.77 -8.40
N MET A 210 -8.42 10.55 -8.52
CA MET A 210 -7.54 9.98 -7.49
C MET A 210 -6.22 10.71 -7.42
N GLY A 211 -5.84 11.14 -6.21
CA GLY A 211 -4.58 11.83 -5.96
C GLY A 211 -4.65 13.35 -6.17
N GLU A 212 -5.85 13.92 -6.38
CA GLU A 212 -6.01 15.37 -6.48
C GLU A 212 -5.86 16.06 -5.12
N ALA A 213 -5.42 17.32 -5.15
CA ALA A 213 -5.47 18.24 -4.03
C ALA A 213 -6.35 19.43 -4.39
N THR A 214 -7.33 19.75 -3.54
CA THR A 214 -8.27 20.85 -3.73
C THR A 214 -8.32 21.73 -2.49
N GLU A 215 -8.77 22.97 -2.66
CA GLU A 215 -8.90 23.94 -1.59
C GLU A 215 -10.33 24.49 -1.57
N ALA A 216 -10.83 24.79 -0.38
CA ALA A 216 -12.05 25.53 -0.14
C ALA A 216 -11.76 26.65 0.85
N THR A 217 -12.41 27.81 0.70
CA THR A 217 -12.18 28.94 1.59
C THR A 217 -13.51 29.45 2.13
N VAL A 218 -13.61 29.54 3.44
CA VAL A 218 -14.73 30.18 4.15
C VAL A 218 -14.30 31.58 4.54
N ARG A 219 -15.14 32.59 4.19
CA ARG A 219 -14.87 33.99 4.51
C ARG A 219 -15.81 34.52 5.57
N TYR A 220 -15.22 35.17 6.57
CA TYR A 220 -15.93 35.77 7.69
C TYR A 220 -16.03 37.29 7.52
N SER A 221 -17.24 37.80 7.40
CA SER A 221 -17.54 39.23 7.32
C SER A 221 -17.97 39.74 8.69
N ALA A 222 -17.41 40.86 9.13
CA ALA A 222 -17.81 41.50 10.37
C ALA A 222 -19.29 41.92 10.30
N ASN A 223 -20.03 41.65 11.37
CA ASN A 223 -21.44 42.02 11.50
C ASN A 223 -21.59 43.52 11.59
N LEU A 224 -22.77 44.02 11.23
CA LEU A 224 -23.15 45.39 11.50
C LEU A 224 -23.69 45.48 12.92
N GLU A 225 -23.10 46.35 13.69
CA GLU A 225 -23.45 46.63 15.10
C GLU A 225 -23.95 48.07 15.26
N THR A 226 -24.75 48.28 16.29
CA THR A 226 -25.25 49.61 16.64
C THR A 226 -24.93 49.96 18.08
N ILE A 227 -24.25 51.09 18.28
CA ILE A 227 -24.02 51.65 19.59
C ILE A 227 -25.02 52.81 19.80
N ARG A 228 -25.79 52.75 20.87
CA ARG A 228 -26.69 53.84 21.23
C ARG A 228 -26.07 54.73 22.33
N VAL A 229 -25.81 55.99 22.03
CA VAL A 229 -25.46 57.01 23.00
C VAL A 229 -26.72 57.72 23.41
N GLN A 230 -27.07 57.68 24.70
CA GLN A 230 -28.29 58.21 25.25
C GLN A 230 -28.00 59.36 26.19
N PHE A 231 -28.77 60.43 26.06
CA PHE A 231 -28.74 61.62 26.95
C PHE A 231 -29.93 61.59 27.87
N VAL A 232 -29.73 61.73 29.16
CA VAL A 232 -30.77 61.64 30.19
C VAL A 232 -30.73 62.85 31.11
N ASP A 233 -31.88 63.24 31.65
CA ASP A 233 -32.03 64.24 32.69
C ASP A 233 -31.90 63.57 34.06
N GLY A 234 -30.75 63.74 34.72
CA GLY A 234 -30.47 63.18 36.04
C GLY A 234 -31.34 63.76 37.15
N THR A 235 -32.04 64.84 36.90
CA THR A 235 -32.97 65.47 37.90
C THR A 235 -34.37 64.90 37.85
N THR A 236 -34.75 64.20 36.78
CA THR A 236 -36.06 63.65 36.52
C THR A 236 -36.04 62.14 36.35
N ASP A 237 -35.40 61.42 37.25
CA ASP A 237 -35.31 59.97 37.25
C ASP A 237 -34.72 59.38 35.95
N ASN A 238 -33.69 60.06 35.41
CA ASN A 238 -33.02 59.69 34.16
C ASN A 238 -33.94 59.66 32.94
N GLN A 239 -34.91 60.61 32.88
CA GLN A 239 -35.76 60.75 31.71
C GLN A 239 -34.91 60.99 30.47
N VAL A 240 -35.18 60.21 29.39
CA VAL A 240 -34.45 60.29 28.12
C VAL A 240 -34.74 61.62 27.42
N LEU A 241 -33.67 62.39 27.20
CA LEU A 241 -33.68 63.66 26.43
C LEU A 241 -33.51 63.37 24.92
N GLY A 242 -32.80 62.36 24.59
CA GLY A 242 -32.58 61.94 23.23
C GLY A 242 -31.49 60.84 23.12
N TYR A 243 -31.28 60.36 21.93
CA TYR A 243 -30.27 59.37 21.64
C TYR A 243 -29.68 59.56 20.25
N ILE A 244 -28.51 58.95 20.02
CA ILE A 244 -27.84 58.83 18.73
C ILE A 244 -27.50 57.36 18.53
N ASP A 245 -27.89 56.80 17.41
CA ASP A 245 -27.49 55.44 16.99
C ASP A 245 -26.31 55.57 16.02
N LEU A 246 -25.16 54.99 16.44
CA LEU A 246 -23.95 54.86 15.66
C LEU A 246 -23.92 53.48 15.07
N ASN A 247 -23.72 53.36 13.76
CA ASN A 247 -23.68 52.08 13.07
C ASN A 247 -22.28 51.85 12.49
N GLY A 248 -21.74 50.66 12.69
CA GLY A 248 -20.41 50.29 12.20
C GLY A 248 -20.24 48.79 12.17
N LYS A 249 -19.08 48.36 11.78
CA LYS A 249 -18.73 46.91 11.77
C LYS A 249 -18.15 46.50 13.10
N TYR A 250 -18.42 45.29 13.52
CA TYR A 250 -17.84 44.67 14.69
C TYR A 250 -16.32 44.84 14.70
N GLY A 251 -15.77 45.29 15.83
CA GLY A 251 -14.34 45.56 16.03
C GLY A 251 -13.86 46.92 15.57
N ASP A 252 -14.65 47.66 14.77
CA ASP A 252 -14.27 49.01 14.35
C ASP A 252 -14.50 50.05 15.49
N ALA A 253 -13.68 51.09 15.50
CA ALA A 253 -13.91 52.25 16.34
C ALA A 253 -14.97 53.15 15.73
N ALA A 254 -15.89 53.63 16.57
CA ALA A 254 -16.84 54.62 16.13
C ALA A 254 -16.17 56.01 16.06
N ASP A 255 -16.34 56.67 14.93
CA ASP A 255 -15.92 58.09 14.78
C ASP A 255 -17.02 58.99 15.36
N TYR A 256 -17.04 59.11 16.69
CA TYR A 256 -18.02 59.91 17.42
C TYR A 256 -17.34 60.66 18.57
N THR A 257 -17.71 61.93 18.69
CA THR A 257 -17.38 62.78 19.82
C THR A 257 -18.62 63.42 20.39
N VAL A 258 -18.80 63.34 21.69
CA VAL A 258 -19.98 63.85 22.43
C VAL A 258 -20.04 65.37 22.48
N THR A 259 -19.00 66.11 22.14
CA THR A 259 -18.84 67.57 22.34
C THR A 259 -19.97 68.39 21.66
N ALA A 260 -20.33 68.02 20.44
CA ALA A 260 -21.37 68.70 19.68
C ALA A 260 -22.77 68.55 20.33
N ASP A 261 -23.05 67.34 20.82
CA ASP A 261 -24.32 67.03 21.47
C ASP A 261 -24.44 67.65 22.87
N ILE A 262 -23.35 67.64 23.66
CA ILE A 262 -23.30 68.38 24.92
C ILE A 262 -23.62 69.89 24.66
N ALA A 263 -22.96 70.50 23.66
CA ALA A 263 -23.24 71.90 23.31
C ALA A 263 -24.71 72.15 22.89
N LYS A 264 -25.35 71.18 22.28
CA LYS A 264 -26.81 71.23 21.92
C LYS A 264 -27.66 71.26 23.19
N TYR A 265 -27.43 70.34 24.13
CA TYR A 265 -28.22 70.29 25.38
C TYR A 265 -27.89 71.45 26.33
N SER A 266 -26.63 71.93 26.35
CA SER A 266 -26.29 73.18 27.13
C SER A 266 -27.11 74.38 26.66
N LYS A 267 -27.37 74.52 25.37
CA LYS A 267 -28.24 75.61 24.86
C LYS A 267 -29.70 75.46 25.32
N LEU A 268 -30.13 74.28 25.72
CA LEU A 268 -31.44 73.99 26.30
C LEU A 268 -31.47 74.14 27.85
N GLY A 269 -30.34 74.51 28.48
CA GLY A 269 -30.25 74.71 29.88
C GLY A 269 -29.78 73.52 30.70
N TYR A 270 -29.27 72.44 30.04
CA TYR A 270 -28.72 71.31 30.72
C TYR A 270 -27.21 71.46 30.88
N GLU A 271 -26.64 70.98 31.97
CA GLU A 271 -25.22 70.88 32.20
C GLU A 271 -24.79 69.42 32.37
N PRO A 272 -23.68 68.98 31.76
CA PRO A 272 -23.20 67.59 31.92
C PRO A 272 -22.69 67.38 33.34
N VAL A 273 -23.21 66.38 34.05
CA VAL A 273 -22.86 66.05 35.43
C VAL A 273 -22.06 64.77 35.56
N SER A 274 -22.23 63.84 34.65
CA SER A 274 -21.51 62.58 34.57
C SER A 274 -21.60 61.97 33.20
N SER A 275 -20.71 61.07 32.82
CA SER A 275 -20.70 60.25 31.61
C SER A 275 -20.08 58.91 31.91
N ASP A 276 -20.68 57.85 31.42
CA ASP A 276 -20.15 56.51 31.36
C ASP A 276 -19.58 56.17 29.96
N LEU A 277 -19.47 57.19 29.09
CA LEU A 277 -18.92 57.04 27.75
C LEU A 277 -17.43 56.73 27.84
N PRO A 278 -16.96 55.61 27.27
CA PRO A 278 -15.54 55.33 27.24
C PRO A 278 -14.78 56.31 26.33
N ASP A 279 -13.45 56.38 26.47
CA ASP A 279 -12.61 57.24 25.63
C ASP A 279 -12.73 56.92 24.14
N GLN A 280 -13.00 55.65 23.82
CA GLN A 280 -13.25 55.17 22.46
C GLN A 280 -14.39 54.16 22.46
N LEU A 281 -15.37 54.36 21.63
CA LEU A 281 -16.46 53.43 21.37
C LEU A 281 -16.03 52.42 20.32
N ILE A 282 -16.17 51.10 20.63
CA ILE A 282 -15.89 50.01 19.73
C ILE A 282 -17.19 49.25 19.50
N TYR A 283 -17.51 48.96 18.23
CA TYR A 283 -18.67 48.13 17.86
C TYR A 283 -18.42 46.68 18.31
N ASN A 284 -19.23 46.14 19.22
CA ASN A 284 -19.03 44.79 19.82
C ASN A 284 -20.38 44.13 20.23
#